data_25b8909bef96f6d004d417f74b07886f
#
_entry.id   25b8909bef96f6d004d417f74b07886f
#
_cell.length_a   1.000
_cell.length_b   1.000
_cell.length_c   1.000
_cell.angle_alpha   90.00
_cell.angle_beta   90.00
_cell.angle_gamma   90.00
#
_symmetry.space_group_name_H-M   'P 1'
#
loop_
_entity.id
_entity.type
_entity.pdbx_description
1 polymer ?
#
loop_
_entity_poly.entity_id
_entity_poly.type
_entity_poly.pdbx_seq_one_letter_code
_entity_poly.pdbx_strand_id
1 'polypeptide(L)'
;MIRALATIFSFSIAFAADSEWPSFRGPSSNPTVANSKLPEKWSKSENVEWTTDIPGLGWSSPIVSGKSVFLTTVTTDGKSKQPQTGVDYSNDYVAELQKQGLKGKELLERLQARDSELPNEVSLHYWLYSLDLDSGKINWKSEFYAGHPPGGRHRKNSFCSETPITDGKRVYVYITGLGLYAYDFDGKKLWNTPLESSPTILDFGTASSPVQLGNLVIIVNDNQKEEFIAAFDKSTGKQVWRTDRTIHVPGADRQTGWSTPYIWKNEKRTEIVTIGPGLAISYDPDGKELWRIGGMSAMPIPSPFAYDGLLYLNGGTGKVVAAIKPGASGDLTTPDGAKLNDFVAWLQPKAGTYLPTELAYEGGIYVLTHTGILTRYDAKNGVQTYKARIGTGGDFTASPWGYNGDIFCLSEEGMTYVIAAGEKFELRHFNDLDEMALATPALVGDRLLLRTENRLYSIRKKS
;
A
#
# COMPACT_ATOMS: atom_id res chain seq x y z
N MET A 1 60.30 21.78 -14.25
CA MET A 1 59.38 20.79 -13.65
C MET A 1 58.22 21.54 -13.00
N ILE A 2 57.13 21.69 -13.72
CA ILE A 2 55.91 22.36 -13.23
C ILE A 2 54.93 21.24 -12.88
N ARG A 3 54.58 21.11 -11.58
CA ARG A 3 53.54 20.19 -11.10
C ARG A 3 52.19 20.88 -11.22
N ALA A 4 51.33 20.37 -12.09
CA ALA A 4 49.93 20.78 -12.13
C ALA A 4 49.16 20.09 -11.01
N LEU A 5 48.56 20.88 -10.12
CA LEU A 5 47.56 20.42 -9.15
C LEU A 5 46.25 20.29 -9.90
N ALA A 6 45.71 19.08 -9.98
CA ALA A 6 44.37 18.84 -10.43
C ALA A 6 43.42 18.96 -9.20
N THR A 7 42.64 20.03 -9.21
CA THR A 7 41.58 20.21 -8.20
C THR A 7 40.35 19.42 -8.68
N ILE A 8 40.05 18.33 -7.96
CA ILE A 8 38.84 17.55 -8.18
C ILE A 8 37.68 18.29 -7.49
N PHE A 9 36.82 18.90 -8.28
CA PHE A 9 35.54 19.40 -7.81
C PHE A 9 34.56 18.23 -7.63
N SER A 10 34.41 17.78 -6.37
CA SER A 10 33.31 16.90 -5.98
C SER A 10 32.03 17.72 -5.91
N PHE A 11 31.21 17.67 -6.94
CA PHE A 11 29.84 18.16 -6.85
C PHE A 11 29.02 17.17 -6.01
N SER A 12 28.76 17.55 -4.77
CA SER A 12 27.80 16.84 -3.92
C SER A 12 26.38 17.10 -4.43
N ILE A 13 25.82 16.15 -5.17
CA ILE A 13 24.39 16.09 -5.49
C ILE A 13 23.70 15.49 -4.24
N ALA A 14 23.51 16.31 -3.22
CA ALA A 14 22.91 15.90 -1.95
C ALA A 14 21.51 16.51 -1.67
N PHE A 15 20.85 17.14 -2.65
CA PHE A 15 19.60 17.84 -2.40
C PHE A 15 18.34 17.25 -3.10
N ALA A 16 18.46 16.16 -3.83
CA ALA A 16 17.32 15.59 -4.58
C ALA A 16 16.62 14.42 -3.87
N ALA A 17 17.21 13.81 -2.85
CA ALA A 17 16.66 12.61 -2.22
C ALA A 17 15.51 12.90 -1.23
N ASP A 18 15.49 14.08 -0.59
CA ASP A 18 14.53 14.39 0.47
C ASP A 18 13.14 14.84 -0.03
N SER A 19 12.99 15.10 -1.33
CA SER A 19 11.73 15.57 -1.94
C SER A 19 11.03 14.53 -2.82
N GLU A 20 11.41 13.26 -2.72
CA GLU A 20 10.89 12.20 -3.56
C GLU A 20 10.14 11.14 -2.74
N TRP A 21 8.88 10.93 -3.09
CA TRP A 21 8.03 9.84 -2.56
C TRP A 21 7.27 9.19 -3.72
N PRO A 22 7.95 8.42 -4.58
CA PRO A 22 7.48 8.13 -5.93
C PRO A 22 6.41 7.06 -6.05
N SER A 23 6.08 6.36 -4.95
CA SER A 23 5.20 5.19 -4.97
C SER A 23 4.56 4.91 -3.61
N PHE A 24 3.66 3.95 -3.56
CA PHE A 24 3.10 3.44 -2.31
C PHE A 24 4.19 3.05 -1.31
N ARG A 25 4.10 3.60 -0.09
CA ARG A 25 5.09 3.45 1.00
C ARG A 25 6.49 3.98 0.66
N GLY A 26 6.60 4.85 -0.34
CA GLY A 26 7.83 5.54 -0.69
C GLY A 26 8.87 4.71 -1.44
N PRO A 27 10.11 5.19 -1.53
CA PRO A 27 11.14 4.61 -2.41
C PRO A 27 11.61 3.22 -1.96
N SER A 28 11.51 2.89 -0.68
CA SER A 28 11.94 1.60 -0.11
C SER A 28 10.80 0.65 0.23
N SER A 29 9.54 1.06 0.03
CA SER A 29 8.34 0.35 0.54
C SER A 29 8.37 0.08 2.05
N ASN A 30 9.28 0.74 2.76
CA ASN A 30 9.39 0.74 4.21
C ASN A 30 9.46 2.21 4.68
N PRO A 31 8.34 2.80 5.12
CA PRO A 31 8.20 4.24 5.30
C PRO A 31 8.91 4.72 6.57
N THR A 32 10.23 4.80 6.49
CA THR A 32 11.08 5.34 7.55
C THR A 32 11.95 6.46 7.03
N VAL A 33 12.20 7.46 7.89
CA VAL A 33 13.07 8.60 7.59
C VAL A 33 14.06 8.78 8.73
N ALA A 34 15.35 8.84 8.40
CA ALA A 34 16.40 9.07 9.39
C ALA A 34 16.58 10.58 9.62
N ASN A 35 16.77 10.95 10.88
CA ASN A 35 17.12 12.31 11.31
C ASN A 35 16.20 13.39 10.72
N SER A 36 14.91 13.18 10.83
CA SER A 36 13.87 14.02 10.24
C SER A 36 13.49 15.20 11.15
N LYS A 37 13.16 16.33 10.54
CA LYS A 37 12.52 17.49 11.19
C LYS A 37 10.99 17.34 11.22
N LEU A 38 10.46 16.17 10.92
CA LEU A 38 9.04 15.90 10.96
C LEU A 38 8.44 16.18 12.34
N PRO A 39 7.20 16.68 12.39
CA PRO A 39 6.54 16.95 13.66
C PRO A 39 6.17 15.64 14.38
N GLU A 40 6.35 15.61 15.68
CA GLU A 40 5.91 14.50 16.54
C GLU A 40 4.47 14.72 17.02
N LYS A 41 4.03 15.99 17.08
CA LYS A 41 2.69 16.39 17.50
C LYS A 41 1.97 17.19 16.44
N TRP A 42 0.70 16.89 16.28
CA TRP A 42 -0.21 17.64 15.40
C TRP A 42 -1.68 17.43 15.83
N SER A 43 -2.52 18.33 15.36
CA SER A 43 -3.98 18.23 15.44
C SER A 43 -4.57 18.88 14.17
N LYS A 44 -5.87 19.09 14.11
CA LYS A 44 -6.52 19.86 13.01
C LYS A 44 -5.93 21.26 12.81
N SER A 45 -5.28 21.86 13.81
CA SER A 45 -4.74 23.23 13.77
C SER A 45 -3.26 23.31 14.17
N GLU A 46 -2.73 22.35 14.93
CA GLU A 46 -1.34 22.36 15.36
C GLU A 46 -0.44 21.74 14.29
N ASN A 47 0.64 22.41 13.92
CA ASN A 47 1.62 21.97 12.93
C ASN A 47 1.05 21.66 11.53
N VAL A 48 -0.17 22.10 11.24
CA VAL A 48 -0.73 22.06 9.87
C VAL A 48 -0.18 23.24 9.09
N GLU A 49 0.57 22.98 8.01
CA GLU A 49 1.10 23.98 7.09
C GLU A 49 0.02 24.44 6.12
N TRP A 50 -0.66 23.47 5.50
CA TRP A 50 -1.81 23.68 4.65
C TRP A 50 -2.75 22.46 4.66
N THR A 51 -3.98 22.72 4.25
CA THR A 51 -5.01 21.71 4.04
C THR A 51 -5.70 21.98 2.73
N THR A 52 -5.94 20.95 1.93
CA THR A 52 -6.65 21.05 0.66
C THR A 52 -7.79 20.05 0.62
N ASP A 53 -9.00 20.54 0.32
CA ASP A 53 -10.15 19.67 0.11
C ASP A 53 -9.97 18.87 -1.18
N ILE A 54 -10.12 17.54 -1.09
CA ILE A 54 -10.04 16.61 -2.20
C ILE A 54 -11.43 16.01 -2.41
N PRO A 55 -12.19 16.48 -3.39
CA PRO A 55 -13.54 15.97 -3.63
C PRO A 55 -13.55 14.49 -4.02
N GLY A 56 -14.58 13.78 -3.56
CA GLY A 56 -14.82 12.40 -3.95
C GLY A 56 -14.23 11.36 -3.01
N LEU A 57 -14.12 10.12 -3.49
CA LEU A 57 -13.70 8.96 -2.73
C LEU A 57 -12.38 8.43 -3.27
N GLY A 58 -11.40 8.22 -2.40
CA GLY A 58 -10.14 7.63 -2.83
C GLY A 58 -9.19 7.39 -1.66
N TRP A 59 -8.57 6.23 -1.64
CA TRP A 59 -7.58 5.85 -0.63
C TRP A 59 -6.16 5.73 -1.19
N SER A 60 -5.92 6.18 -2.43
CA SER A 60 -4.54 6.26 -2.93
C SER A 60 -3.69 7.11 -1.99
N SER A 61 -2.51 6.63 -1.65
CA SER A 61 -1.52 7.43 -0.93
C SER A 61 -1.06 8.61 -1.79
N PRO A 62 -0.74 9.77 -1.22
CA PRO A 62 -0.08 10.82 -1.97
C PRO A 62 1.31 10.36 -2.38
N ILE A 63 1.71 10.67 -3.61
CA ILE A 63 3.08 10.52 -4.10
C ILE A 63 3.65 11.89 -4.43
N VAL A 64 4.97 12.02 -4.34
CA VAL A 64 5.65 13.31 -4.53
C VAL A 64 6.86 13.15 -5.43
N SER A 65 7.03 14.09 -6.35
CA SER A 65 8.27 14.29 -7.09
C SER A 65 8.54 15.79 -7.24
N GLY A 66 9.68 16.23 -6.72
CA GLY A 66 10.04 17.63 -6.64
C GLY A 66 9.01 18.44 -5.84
N LYS A 67 8.33 19.38 -6.51
CA LYS A 67 7.27 20.22 -5.90
C LYS A 67 5.85 19.74 -6.22
N SER A 68 5.70 18.62 -6.88
CA SER A 68 4.40 18.12 -7.29
C SER A 68 3.94 16.95 -6.42
N VAL A 69 2.75 17.07 -5.86
CA VAL A 69 2.04 15.99 -5.16
C VAL A 69 0.97 15.45 -6.09
N PHE A 70 0.88 14.12 -6.22
CA PHE A 70 -0.14 13.48 -7.04
C PHE A 70 -0.95 12.49 -6.22
N LEU A 71 -2.24 12.44 -6.50
CA LEU A 71 -3.17 11.45 -5.95
C LEU A 71 -4.35 11.23 -6.90
N THR A 72 -5.07 10.13 -6.70
CA THR A 72 -6.27 9.83 -7.48
C THR A 72 -7.51 9.89 -6.60
N THR A 73 -8.65 10.23 -7.18
CA THR A 73 -9.96 10.25 -6.52
C THR A 73 -11.08 9.97 -7.49
N VAL A 74 -12.25 9.62 -6.97
CA VAL A 74 -13.46 9.35 -7.76
C VAL A 74 -14.58 10.23 -7.27
N THR A 75 -15.17 11.01 -8.16
CA THR A 75 -16.41 11.74 -7.90
C THR A 75 -17.59 11.04 -8.56
N THR A 76 -18.80 11.35 -8.15
CA THR A 76 -20.04 10.80 -8.73
C THR A 76 -21.00 11.93 -9.04
N ASP A 77 -21.77 11.77 -10.10
CA ASP A 77 -22.90 12.66 -10.48
C ASP A 77 -24.20 12.30 -9.75
N GLY A 78 -24.20 11.19 -9.01
CA GLY A 78 -25.35 10.69 -8.27
C GLY A 78 -25.02 10.35 -6.82
N LYS A 79 -25.95 9.65 -6.17
CA LYS A 79 -25.74 9.18 -4.79
C LYS A 79 -24.96 7.89 -4.79
N SER A 80 -23.87 7.85 -4.05
CA SER A 80 -23.15 6.63 -3.73
C SER A 80 -22.95 6.53 -2.22
N LYS A 81 -22.86 5.31 -1.71
CA LYS A 81 -22.58 5.08 -0.31
C LYS A 81 -21.14 5.43 0.00
N GLN A 82 -20.94 6.22 1.04
CA GLN A 82 -19.60 6.58 1.50
C GLN A 82 -18.89 5.37 2.11
N PRO A 83 -17.55 5.28 2.04
CA PRO A 83 -16.77 4.32 2.81
C PRO A 83 -17.05 4.44 4.32
N GLN A 84 -16.90 3.34 5.02
CA GLN A 84 -17.15 3.26 6.47
C GLN A 84 -15.99 2.57 7.16
N THR A 85 -15.66 3.00 8.38
CA THR A 85 -14.68 2.33 9.23
C THR A 85 -15.10 0.92 9.62
N GLY A 86 -14.12 0.09 10.00
CA GLY A 86 -14.33 -1.26 10.49
C GLY A 86 -14.69 -2.28 9.42
N VAL A 87 -14.63 -3.54 9.79
CA VAL A 87 -14.96 -4.67 8.91
C VAL A 87 -16.35 -5.25 9.17
N ASP A 88 -16.94 -4.91 10.31
CA ASP A 88 -18.24 -5.43 10.72
C ASP A 88 -19.40 -4.58 10.19
N TYR A 89 -20.47 -5.23 9.83
CA TYR A 89 -21.72 -4.58 9.48
C TYR A 89 -22.52 -4.23 10.75
N SER A 90 -23.36 -3.19 10.67
CA SER A 90 -24.19 -2.83 11.84
C SER A 90 -25.03 -4.01 12.31
N ASN A 91 -25.04 -4.29 13.62
CA ASN A 91 -25.75 -5.40 14.20
C ASN A 91 -27.25 -5.40 13.86
N ASP A 92 -27.87 -4.22 13.78
CA ASP A 92 -29.29 -4.09 13.46
C ASP A 92 -29.60 -4.54 12.04
N TYR A 93 -28.77 -4.20 11.08
CA TYR A 93 -28.98 -4.63 9.69
C TYR A 93 -28.71 -6.12 9.50
N VAL A 94 -27.66 -6.63 10.17
CA VAL A 94 -27.39 -8.07 10.19
C VAL A 94 -28.56 -8.83 10.80
N ALA A 95 -29.08 -8.36 11.95
CA ALA A 95 -30.23 -8.97 12.62
C ALA A 95 -31.50 -8.97 11.75
N GLU A 96 -31.75 -7.89 11.03
CA GLU A 96 -32.88 -7.80 10.09
C GLU A 96 -32.78 -8.82 8.95
N LEU A 97 -31.61 -8.96 8.33
CA LEU A 97 -31.39 -9.97 7.31
C LEU A 97 -31.50 -11.40 7.84
N GLN A 98 -31.02 -11.63 9.06
CA GLN A 98 -31.17 -12.93 9.74
C GLN A 98 -32.63 -13.27 10.05
N LYS A 99 -33.45 -12.30 10.42
CA LYS A 99 -34.91 -12.49 10.58
C LYS A 99 -35.59 -12.87 9.26
N GLN A 100 -35.05 -12.38 8.13
CA GLN A 100 -35.51 -12.77 6.79
C GLN A 100 -35.03 -14.17 6.36
N GLY A 101 -34.26 -14.86 7.23
CA GLY A 101 -33.79 -16.23 7.01
C GLY A 101 -32.44 -16.34 6.35
N LEU A 102 -31.77 -15.22 6.01
CA LEU A 102 -30.44 -15.24 5.39
C LEU A 102 -29.38 -15.71 6.39
N LYS A 103 -28.48 -16.59 5.96
CA LYS A 103 -27.41 -17.15 6.79
C LYS A 103 -26.13 -17.39 5.96
N GLY A 104 -24.99 -17.46 6.63
CA GLY A 104 -23.72 -17.82 6.01
C GLY A 104 -23.41 -17.01 4.76
N LYS A 105 -23.17 -17.68 3.66
CA LYS A 105 -22.78 -17.07 2.39
C LYS A 105 -23.85 -16.11 1.84
N GLU A 106 -25.13 -16.49 1.88
CA GLU A 106 -26.24 -15.65 1.37
C GLU A 106 -26.36 -14.34 2.14
N LEU A 107 -26.21 -14.40 3.49
CA LEU A 107 -26.18 -13.21 4.32
C LEU A 107 -25.02 -12.30 3.94
N LEU A 108 -23.80 -12.87 3.80
CA LEU A 108 -22.62 -12.10 3.45
C LEU A 108 -22.73 -11.46 2.06
N GLU A 109 -23.21 -12.20 1.06
CA GLU A 109 -23.44 -11.68 -0.28
C GLU A 109 -24.48 -10.54 -0.29
N ARG A 110 -25.53 -10.63 0.53
CA ARG A 110 -26.52 -9.57 0.64
C ARG A 110 -25.99 -8.32 1.35
N LEU A 111 -25.19 -8.48 2.40
CA LEU A 111 -24.49 -7.38 3.06
C LEU A 111 -23.56 -6.67 2.09
N GLN A 112 -22.80 -7.45 1.33
CA GLN A 112 -21.84 -6.96 0.35
C GLN A 112 -22.52 -6.22 -0.80
N ALA A 113 -23.58 -6.78 -1.38
CA ALA A 113 -24.35 -6.15 -2.46
C ALA A 113 -24.85 -4.76 -2.06
N ARG A 114 -25.32 -4.60 -0.82
CA ARG A 114 -25.73 -3.29 -0.29
C ARG A 114 -24.61 -2.24 -0.34
N ASP A 115 -23.37 -2.65 -0.05
CA ASP A 115 -22.24 -1.72 0.07
C ASP A 115 -21.61 -1.38 -1.29
N SER A 116 -21.70 -2.28 -2.25
CA SER A 116 -21.17 -2.10 -3.60
C SER A 116 -22.18 -1.60 -4.63
N GLU A 117 -23.48 -1.62 -4.30
CA GLU A 117 -24.55 -1.27 -5.22
C GLU A 117 -24.52 0.20 -5.61
N LEU A 118 -24.48 0.44 -6.93
CA LEU A 118 -24.69 1.75 -7.54
C LEU A 118 -25.89 1.67 -8.47
N PRO A 119 -26.77 2.67 -8.47
CA PRO A 119 -27.80 2.79 -9.48
C PRO A 119 -27.20 2.78 -10.90
N ASN A 120 -27.86 2.13 -11.86
CA ASN A 120 -27.34 1.98 -13.22
C ASN A 120 -27.13 3.31 -13.94
N GLU A 121 -27.87 4.35 -13.56
CA GLU A 121 -27.77 5.70 -14.11
C GLU A 121 -26.61 6.52 -13.52
N VAL A 122 -25.94 6.03 -12.47
CA VAL A 122 -24.85 6.76 -11.82
C VAL A 122 -23.53 6.50 -12.53
N SER A 123 -22.85 7.56 -12.93
CA SER A 123 -21.49 7.52 -13.44
C SER A 123 -20.48 7.92 -12.36
N LEU A 124 -19.36 7.27 -12.39
CA LEU A 124 -18.17 7.62 -11.60
C LEU A 124 -17.17 8.32 -12.51
N HIS A 125 -16.59 9.40 -12.01
CA HIS A 125 -15.55 10.19 -12.68
C HIS A 125 -14.24 10.01 -11.94
N TYR A 126 -13.26 9.41 -12.59
CA TYR A 126 -11.95 9.09 -12.02
C TYR A 126 -10.93 10.18 -12.38
N TRP A 127 -10.31 10.75 -11.39
CA TRP A 127 -9.43 11.91 -11.51
C TRP A 127 -8.01 11.62 -11.02
N LEU A 128 -7.05 12.15 -11.74
CA LEU A 128 -5.69 12.37 -11.27
C LEU A 128 -5.54 13.87 -10.92
N TYR A 129 -5.12 14.15 -9.69
CA TYR A 129 -4.84 15.50 -9.20
C TYR A 129 -3.33 15.74 -9.11
N SER A 130 -2.90 16.95 -9.43
CA SER A 130 -1.59 17.49 -9.09
C SER A 130 -1.76 18.70 -8.19
N LEU A 131 -1.03 18.71 -7.07
CA LEU A 131 -0.99 19.82 -6.13
C LEU A 131 0.46 20.32 -5.99
N ASP A 132 0.61 21.59 -5.67
CA ASP A 132 1.89 22.16 -5.29
C ASP A 132 2.23 21.78 -3.84
N LEU A 133 3.42 21.21 -3.62
CA LEU A 133 3.86 20.71 -2.33
C LEU A 133 3.98 21.81 -1.26
N ASP A 134 4.35 23.02 -1.66
CA ASP A 134 4.61 24.12 -0.73
C ASP A 134 3.33 24.82 -0.27
N SER A 135 2.31 24.85 -1.13
CA SER A 135 1.08 25.60 -0.87
C SER A 135 -0.20 24.78 -0.77
N GLY A 136 -0.15 23.50 -1.17
CA GLY A 136 -1.33 22.65 -1.28
C GLY A 136 -2.27 23.01 -2.43
N LYS A 137 -1.93 24.01 -3.26
CA LYS A 137 -2.76 24.50 -4.35
C LYS A 137 -2.91 23.44 -5.44
N ILE A 138 -4.13 23.18 -5.88
CA ILE A 138 -4.35 22.30 -7.03
C ILE A 138 -3.81 22.99 -8.28
N ASN A 139 -2.77 22.40 -8.88
CA ASN A 139 -2.19 22.87 -10.14
C ASN A 139 -3.10 22.52 -11.31
N TRP A 140 -3.54 21.25 -11.34
CA TRP A 140 -4.47 20.72 -12.33
C TRP A 140 -5.13 19.45 -11.84
N LYS A 141 -6.20 19.06 -12.52
CA LYS A 141 -6.83 17.73 -12.44
C LYS A 141 -7.14 17.23 -13.83
N SER A 142 -6.98 15.94 -14.06
CA SER A 142 -7.30 15.29 -15.33
C SER A 142 -8.22 14.11 -15.10
N GLU A 143 -9.35 14.08 -15.80
CA GLU A 143 -10.23 12.94 -15.83
C GLU A 143 -9.63 11.85 -16.71
N PHE A 144 -9.46 10.63 -16.17
CA PHE A 144 -8.94 9.53 -16.96
C PHE A 144 -9.98 8.49 -17.34
N TYR A 145 -11.10 8.45 -16.63
CA TYR A 145 -12.23 7.59 -16.96
C TYR A 145 -13.54 8.20 -16.41
N ALA A 146 -14.62 8.02 -17.17
CA ALA A 146 -15.98 8.31 -16.73
C ALA A 146 -16.90 7.14 -17.14
N GLY A 147 -17.71 6.64 -16.21
CA GLY A 147 -18.62 5.54 -16.44
C GLY A 147 -18.88 4.71 -15.19
N HIS A 148 -19.51 3.56 -15.36
CA HIS A 148 -19.68 2.60 -14.28
C HIS A 148 -18.32 2.05 -13.82
N PRO A 149 -18.14 1.74 -12.51
CA PRO A 149 -16.93 1.07 -12.05
C PRO A 149 -16.83 -0.32 -12.66
N PRO A 150 -15.60 -0.85 -12.83
CA PRO A 150 -15.37 -2.17 -13.41
C PRO A 150 -15.83 -3.33 -12.51
N GLY A 151 -16.21 -3.05 -11.28
CA GLY A 151 -16.67 -3.99 -10.26
C GLY A 151 -17.14 -3.25 -9.02
N GLY A 152 -17.53 -3.98 -7.98
CA GLY A 152 -17.91 -3.41 -6.71
C GLY A 152 -16.72 -3.02 -5.82
N ARG A 153 -17.01 -2.79 -4.56
CA ARG A 153 -16.00 -2.46 -3.54
C ARG A 153 -16.40 -2.98 -2.16
N HIS A 154 -15.43 -3.24 -1.32
CA HIS A 154 -15.66 -3.48 0.10
C HIS A 154 -16.19 -2.19 0.76
N ARG A 155 -16.97 -2.31 1.84
CA ARG A 155 -17.59 -1.17 2.55
C ARG A 155 -16.64 -0.06 2.96
N LYS A 156 -15.39 -0.37 3.28
CA LYS A 156 -14.37 0.63 3.61
C LYS A 156 -13.47 1.00 2.43
N ASN A 157 -13.53 0.27 1.32
CA ASN A 157 -12.76 0.59 0.14
C ASN A 157 -13.38 1.77 -0.63
N SER A 158 -12.60 2.41 -1.47
CA SER A 158 -13.06 3.33 -2.50
C SER A 158 -12.97 2.64 -3.87
N PHE A 159 -13.46 3.28 -4.93
CA PHE A 159 -13.24 2.80 -6.29
C PHE A 159 -11.86 3.22 -6.84
N CYS A 160 -11.00 3.84 -6.02
CA CYS A 160 -9.73 4.39 -6.43
C CYS A 160 -8.73 4.30 -5.24
N SER A 161 -8.27 3.09 -4.94
CA SER A 161 -7.37 2.81 -3.81
C SER A 161 -5.93 2.56 -4.24
N GLU A 162 -5.72 2.21 -5.51
CA GLU A 162 -4.40 2.05 -6.09
C GLU A 162 -3.63 3.38 -6.07
N THR A 163 -2.42 3.35 -5.54
CA THR A 163 -1.55 4.52 -5.48
C THR A 163 -0.81 4.67 -6.81
N PRO A 164 -0.83 5.84 -7.45
CA PRO A 164 -0.03 6.10 -8.64
C PRO A 164 1.46 6.02 -8.36
N ILE A 165 2.27 5.95 -9.42
CA ILE A 165 3.73 6.02 -9.33
C ILE A 165 4.28 7.12 -10.25
N THR A 166 5.49 7.60 -9.94
CA THR A 166 6.19 8.57 -10.80
C THR A 166 7.64 8.19 -11.03
N ASP A 167 8.16 8.53 -12.20
CA ASP A 167 9.59 8.39 -12.55
C ASP A 167 10.33 9.73 -12.55
N GLY A 168 9.72 10.77 -11.97
CA GLY A 168 10.26 12.14 -11.95
C GLY A 168 9.97 12.96 -13.20
N LYS A 169 9.31 12.37 -14.21
CA LYS A 169 8.92 13.02 -15.47
C LYS A 169 7.49 12.75 -15.87
N ARG A 170 6.96 11.61 -15.46
CA ARG A 170 5.62 11.12 -15.76
C ARG A 170 4.96 10.55 -14.52
N VAL A 171 3.65 10.57 -14.52
CA VAL A 171 2.81 9.90 -13.53
C VAL A 171 2.09 8.75 -14.21
N TYR A 172 2.13 7.58 -13.59
CA TYR A 172 1.45 6.38 -14.07
C TYR A 172 0.35 6.01 -13.09
N VAL A 173 -0.87 5.90 -13.61
CA VAL A 173 -2.06 5.50 -12.86
C VAL A 173 -2.47 4.11 -13.32
N TYR A 174 -2.69 3.21 -12.39
CA TYR A 174 -3.28 1.90 -12.64
C TYR A 174 -4.56 1.77 -11.82
N ILE A 175 -5.63 1.38 -12.46
CA ILE A 175 -6.86 0.94 -11.81
C ILE A 175 -7.23 -0.41 -12.43
N THR A 176 -7.30 -1.42 -11.61
CA THR A 176 -7.65 -2.76 -12.06
C THR A 176 -9.03 -2.75 -12.73
N GLY A 177 -9.10 -3.31 -13.95
CA GLY A 177 -10.33 -3.32 -14.75
C GLY A 177 -10.60 -2.07 -15.57
N LEU A 178 -9.81 -1.00 -15.40
CA LEU A 178 -9.80 0.17 -16.28
C LEU A 178 -8.53 0.23 -17.13
N GLY A 179 -7.38 -0.07 -16.52
CA GLY A 179 -6.11 -0.12 -17.21
C GLY A 179 -5.03 0.79 -16.65
N LEU A 180 -4.01 1.01 -17.47
CA LEU A 180 -2.86 1.87 -17.22
C LEU A 180 -2.98 3.17 -17.99
N TYR A 181 -2.60 4.27 -17.35
CA TYR A 181 -2.59 5.62 -17.91
C TYR A 181 -1.26 6.29 -17.59
N ALA A 182 -0.73 7.07 -18.52
CA ALA A 182 0.44 7.90 -18.28
C ALA A 182 0.16 9.36 -18.59
N TYR A 183 0.67 10.22 -17.71
CA TYR A 183 0.57 11.67 -17.82
C TYR A 183 1.96 12.32 -17.68
N ASP A 184 2.15 13.47 -18.34
CA ASP A 184 3.25 14.35 -17.98
C ASP A 184 2.89 15.19 -16.72
N PHE A 185 3.83 15.97 -16.23
CA PHE A 185 3.62 16.79 -15.03
C PHE A 185 2.71 18.01 -15.26
N ASP A 186 2.40 18.34 -16.52
CA ASP A 186 1.42 19.36 -16.89
C ASP A 186 -0.01 18.81 -17.01
N GLY A 187 -0.20 17.52 -16.75
CA GLY A 187 -1.52 16.88 -16.75
C GLY A 187 -1.99 16.43 -18.13
N LYS A 188 -1.12 16.45 -19.13
CA LYS A 188 -1.43 15.93 -20.48
C LYS A 188 -1.30 14.40 -20.48
N LYS A 189 -2.38 13.74 -20.91
CA LYS A 189 -2.36 12.29 -21.12
C LYS A 189 -1.43 11.95 -22.30
N LEU A 190 -0.47 11.07 -22.02
CA LEU A 190 0.52 10.60 -23.00
C LEU A 190 0.04 9.34 -23.70
N TRP A 191 -0.46 8.38 -22.95
CA TRP A 191 -1.02 7.14 -23.47
C TRP A 191 -1.96 6.49 -22.43
N ASN A 192 -2.75 5.52 -22.87
CA ASN A 192 -3.46 4.59 -22.00
C ASN A 192 -3.48 3.20 -22.61
N THR A 193 -3.49 2.18 -21.76
CA THR A 193 -3.60 0.77 -22.12
C THR A 193 -4.78 0.20 -21.34
N PRO A 194 -5.94 -0.03 -21.99
CA PRO A 194 -7.09 -0.67 -21.36
C PRO A 194 -6.74 -2.09 -20.88
N LEU A 195 -7.28 -2.47 -19.74
CA LEU A 195 -7.18 -3.83 -19.20
C LEU A 195 -8.57 -4.28 -18.80
N GLU A 196 -8.87 -5.54 -19.10
CA GLU A 196 -10.19 -6.10 -18.79
C GLU A 196 -10.44 -6.19 -17.28
N SER A 197 -11.68 -6.00 -16.90
CA SER A 197 -12.15 -6.26 -15.54
C SER A 197 -12.20 -7.76 -15.27
N SER A 198 -11.85 -8.12 -14.07
CA SER A 198 -11.94 -9.49 -13.58
C SER A 198 -12.58 -9.50 -12.19
N PRO A 199 -13.46 -10.47 -11.89
CA PRO A 199 -14.14 -10.50 -10.61
C PRO A 199 -13.16 -10.72 -9.47
N THR A 200 -13.39 -10.00 -8.38
CA THR A 200 -12.72 -10.22 -7.09
C THR A 200 -13.62 -10.98 -6.13
N ILE A 201 -13.04 -11.57 -5.10
CA ILE A 201 -13.83 -12.26 -4.08
C ILE A 201 -14.87 -11.31 -3.50
N LEU A 202 -16.13 -11.76 -3.42
CA LEU A 202 -17.24 -11.00 -2.88
C LEU A 202 -17.37 -9.58 -3.45
N ASP A 203 -16.82 -9.37 -4.64
CA ASP A 203 -16.78 -8.05 -5.29
C ASP A 203 -16.15 -6.92 -4.44
N PHE A 204 -15.09 -7.25 -3.68
CA PHE A 204 -14.43 -6.32 -2.76
C PHE A 204 -13.64 -5.20 -3.44
N GLY A 205 -13.51 -5.26 -4.78
CA GLY A 205 -12.75 -4.28 -5.55
C GLY A 205 -11.24 -4.54 -5.51
N THR A 206 -10.48 -3.55 -5.85
CA THR A 206 -9.05 -3.66 -6.11
C THR A 206 -8.22 -2.65 -5.31
N ALA A 207 -6.92 -2.86 -5.16
CA ALA A 207 -6.03 -1.96 -4.43
C ALA A 207 -4.53 -2.20 -4.73
N SER A 208 -4.14 -3.22 -5.50
CA SER A 208 -2.73 -3.47 -5.83
C SER A 208 -2.17 -2.34 -6.67
N SER A 209 -1.18 -1.62 -6.15
CA SER A 209 -0.55 -0.49 -6.83
C SER A 209 0.52 -0.96 -7.82
N PRO A 210 0.80 -0.21 -8.89
CA PRO A 210 1.89 -0.52 -9.80
C PRO A 210 3.25 -0.24 -9.16
N VAL A 211 4.30 -0.85 -9.69
CA VAL A 211 5.70 -0.50 -9.38
C VAL A 211 6.50 -0.29 -10.65
N GLN A 212 7.71 0.28 -10.52
CA GLN A 212 8.55 0.54 -11.68
C GLN A 212 9.91 -0.14 -11.57
N LEU A 213 10.41 -0.65 -12.70
CA LEU A 213 11.76 -1.19 -12.84
C LEU A 213 12.37 -0.76 -14.18
N GLY A 214 13.41 0.06 -14.12
CA GLY A 214 14.00 0.59 -15.35
C GLY A 214 12.98 1.32 -16.22
N ASN A 215 12.78 0.85 -17.45
CA ASN A 215 11.80 1.39 -18.39
C ASN A 215 10.41 0.71 -18.31
N LEU A 216 10.13 -0.05 -17.26
CA LEU A 216 8.92 -0.83 -17.11
C LEU A 216 8.02 -0.29 -15.99
N VAL A 217 6.71 -0.30 -16.25
CA VAL A 217 5.66 -0.30 -15.22
C VAL A 217 5.19 -1.74 -15.06
N ILE A 218 5.16 -2.24 -13.84
CA ILE A 218 4.80 -3.62 -13.51
C ILE A 218 3.55 -3.61 -12.66
N ILE A 219 2.59 -4.47 -13.02
CA ILE A 219 1.34 -4.67 -12.29
C ILE A 219 1.15 -6.14 -11.95
N VAL A 220 0.42 -6.38 -10.88
CA VAL A 220 -0.11 -7.69 -10.51
C VAL A 220 -1.63 -7.61 -10.53
N ASN A 221 -2.27 -8.63 -11.08
CA ASN A 221 -3.71 -8.78 -11.11
C ASN A 221 -4.09 -10.18 -10.63
N ASP A 222 -4.31 -10.32 -9.33
CA ASP A 222 -4.74 -11.56 -8.70
C ASP A 222 -6.26 -11.49 -8.44
N ASN A 223 -7.03 -12.25 -9.18
CA ASN A 223 -8.48 -12.24 -9.22
C ASN A 223 -9.06 -13.65 -9.33
N GLN A 224 -10.36 -13.80 -9.56
CA GLN A 224 -11.01 -15.12 -9.63
C GLN A 224 -11.07 -15.73 -11.03
N LYS A 225 -10.59 -15.04 -12.07
CA LYS A 225 -10.66 -15.50 -13.45
C LYS A 225 -9.29 -15.82 -14.01
N GLU A 226 -8.37 -14.88 -13.91
CA GLU A 226 -7.00 -15.01 -14.43
C GLU A 226 -6.03 -14.19 -13.58
N GLU A 227 -5.01 -14.87 -13.06
CA GLU A 227 -4.00 -14.25 -12.23
C GLU A 227 -2.73 -14.06 -13.06
N PHE A 228 -2.20 -12.84 -13.06
CA PHE A 228 -0.97 -12.55 -13.82
C PHE A 228 -0.14 -11.44 -13.21
N ILE A 229 1.13 -11.43 -13.54
CA ILE A 229 2.04 -10.29 -13.44
C ILE A 229 2.41 -9.86 -14.85
N ALA A 230 2.42 -8.56 -15.13
CA ALA A 230 2.77 -8.05 -16.45
C ALA A 230 3.57 -6.75 -16.37
N ALA A 231 4.43 -6.54 -17.36
CA ALA A 231 5.24 -5.34 -17.50
C ALA A 231 4.90 -4.60 -18.79
N PHE A 232 4.87 -3.28 -18.68
CA PHE A 232 4.53 -2.37 -19.76
C PHE A 232 5.64 -1.33 -19.94
N ASP A 233 5.96 -1.02 -21.18
CA ASP A 233 6.93 0.02 -21.52
C ASP A 233 6.40 1.40 -21.09
N LYS A 234 7.16 2.12 -20.28
CA LYS A 234 6.79 3.44 -19.75
C LYS A 234 6.53 4.50 -20.81
N SER A 235 7.16 4.39 -21.96
CA SER A 235 7.09 5.40 -23.01
C SER A 235 5.85 5.24 -23.87
N THR A 236 5.40 4.00 -24.04
CA THR A 236 4.39 3.65 -25.04
C THR A 236 3.13 2.99 -24.45
N GLY A 237 3.20 2.50 -23.21
CA GLY A 237 2.15 1.68 -22.62
C GLY A 237 2.00 0.28 -23.20
N LYS A 238 2.88 -0.13 -24.13
CA LYS A 238 2.81 -1.47 -24.71
C LYS A 238 3.27 -2.53 -23.73
N GLN A 239 2.55 -3.64 -23.68
CA GLN A 239 2.95 -4.82 -22.89
C GLN A 239 4.26 -5.37 -23.44
N VAL A 240 5.25 -5.54 -22.55
CA VAL A 240 6.57 -6.10 -22.88
C VAL A 240 6.57 -7.61 -22.60
N TRP A 241 6.07 -7.99 -21.44
CA TRP A 241 5.88 -9.39 -21.07
C TRP A 241 4.69 -9.55 -20.14
N ARG A 242 4.18 -10.76 -20.08
CA ARG A 242 3.16 -11.22 -19.11
C ARG A 242 3.50 -12.65 -18.71
N THR A 243 3.37 -12.91 -17.41
CA THR A 243 3.51 -14.24 -16.82
C THR A 243 2.22 -14.56 -16.08
N ASP A 244 1.54 -15.61 -16.53
CA ASP A 244 0.35 -16.11 -15.85
C ASP A 244 0.77 -16.80 -14.54
N ARG A 245 0.02 -16.50 -13.51
CA ARG A 245 0.27 -16.98 -12.14
C ARG A 245 -0.73 -18.07 -11.83
N THR A 246 -0.28 -19.32 -11.79
CA THR A 246 -1.13 -20.40 -11.31
C THR A 246 -1.01 -20.47 -9.80
N ILE A 247 -1.86 -19.73 -9.11
CA ILE A 247 -1.91 -19.70 -7.66
C ILE A 247 -3.20 -20.41 -7.23
N HIS A 248 -3.07 -21.37 -6.33
CA HIS A 248 -4.21 -22.11 -5.80
C HIS A 248 -4.04 -22.34 -4.31
N VAL A 249 -5.03 -21.92 -3.53
CA VAL A 249 -5.12 -22.26 -2.12
C VAL A 249 -6.00 -23.49 -1.97
N PRO A 250 -5.47 -24.63 -1.53
CA PRO A 250 -6.26 -25.83 -1.32
C PRO A 250 -7.45 -25.56 -0.38
N GLY A 251 -8.65 -25.93 -0.82
CA GLY A 251 -9.88 -25.75 -0.03
C GLY A 251 -10.46 -24.34 -0.04
N ALA A 252 -9.88 -23.39 -0.79
CA ALA A 252 -10.50 -22.07 -1.01
C ALA A 252 -11.29 -22.07 -2.33
N ASP A 253 -12.60 -21.90 -2.22
CA ASP A 253 -13.47 -21.78 -3.40
C ASP A 253 -13.25 -20.46 -4.15
N ARG A 254 -12.71 -19.45 -3.48
CA ARG A 254 -12.52 -18.09 -3.98
C ARG A 254 -11.24 -17.50 -3.40
N GLN A 255 -10.53 -16.74 -4.21
CA GLN A 255 -9.28 -16.11 -3.81
C GLN A 255 -9.03 -14.81 -4.58
N THR A 256 -8.40 -13.82 -3.94
CA THR A 256 -8.00 -12.56 -4.56
C THR A 256 -6.84 -11.96 -3.76
N GLY A 257 -5.84 -11.41 -4.45
CA GLY A 257 -4.71 -10.70 -3.84
C GLY A 257 -4.79 -9.19 -4.07
N TRP A 258 -4.41 -8.41 -3.05
CA TRP A 258 -4.35 -6.94 -3.12
C TRP A 258 -2.96 -6.39 -2.81
N SER A 259 -2.00 -7.26 -2.60
CA SER A 259 -0.62 -6.88 -2.29
C SER A 259 0.03 -6.11 -3.44
N THR A 260 0.67 -4.99 -3.13
CA THR A 260 1.51 -4.25 -4.08
C THR A 260 2.84 -4.98 -4.23
N PRO A 261 3.33 -5.24 -5.46
CA PRO A 261 4.63 -5.87 -5.67
C PRO A 261 5.78 -4.99 -5.16
N TYR A 262 6.93 -5.61 -4.95
CA TYR A 262 8.14 -4.93 -4.48
C TYR A 262 9.35 -5.23 -5.38
N ILE A 263 10.13 -4.21 -5.70
CA ILE A 263 11.39 -4.38 -6.43
C ILE A 263 12.53 -4.53 -5.44
N TRP A 264 12.96 -5.77 -5.24
CA TRP A 264 14.05 -6.09 -4.36
C TRP A 264 15.40 -6.08 -5.08
N LYS A 265 16.14 -5.00 -4.88
CA LYS A 265 17.54 -4.91 -5.32
C LYS A 265 18.42 -5.40 -4.17
N ASN A 266 18.94 -6.59 -4.28
CA ASN A 266 19.79 -7.20 -3.29
C ASN A 266 21.22 -7.43 -3.83
N GLU A 267 22.13 -7.91 -2.98
CA GLU A 267 23.53 -8.14 -3.35
C GLU A 267 23.72 -9.22 -4.44
N LYS A 268 22.74 -10.06 -4.70
CA LYS A 268 22.83 -11.12 -5.71
C LYS A 268 22.19 -10.70 -7.03
N ARG A 269 21.05 -10.00 -7.01
CA ARG A 269 20.29 -9.67 -8.21
C ARG A 269 19.14 -8.71 -7.92
N THR A 270 18.45 -8.26 -8.96
CA THR A 270 17.17 -7.56 -8.88
C THR A 270 16.03 -8.56 -9.04
N GLU A 271 15.03 -8.49 -8.17
CA GLU A 271 13.87 -9.37 -8.13
C GLU A 271 12.58 -8.57 -8.07
N ILE A 272 11.50 -9.09 -8.64
CA ILE A 272 10.14 -8.58 -8.51
C ILE A 272 9.41 -9.54 -7.58
N VAL A 273 9.13 -9.11 -6.36
CA VAL A 273 8.50 -9.95 -5.34
C VAL A 273 7.04 -9.62 -5.19
N THR A 274 6.19 -10.64 -5.17
CA THR A 274 4.75 -10.51 -5.08
C THR A 274 4.21 -11.42 -3.99
N ILE A 275 3.15 -11.00 -3.30
CA ILE A 275 2.37 -11.86 -2.42
C ILE A 275 0.99 -12.01 -3.05
N GLY A 276 0.61 -13.24 -3.36
CA GLY A 276 -0.69 -13.58 -3.91
C GLY A 276 -1.40 -14.64 -3.08
N PRO A 277 -2.59 -15.06 -3.47
CA PRO A 277 -3.32 -16.12 -2.78
C PRO A 277 -2.50 -17.39 -2.64
N GLY A 278 -2.24 -17.82 -1.41
CA GLY A 278 -1.50 -19.06 -1.10
C GLY A 278 0.03 -18.98 -1.20
N LEU A 279 0.58 -18.13 -2.05
CA LEU A 279 2.00 -18.09 -2.40
C LEU A 279 2.57 -16.68 -2.43
N ALA A 280 3.79 -16.47 -1.92
CA ALA A 280 4.64 -15.39 -2.37
C ALA A 280 5.58 -15.92 -3.47
N ILE A 281 5.78 -15.13 -4.51
CA ILE A 281 6.58 -15.51 -5.69
C ILE A 281 7.52 -14.37 -6.05
N SER A 282 8.78 -14.72 -6.35
CA SER A 282 9.77 -13.81 -6.90
C SER A 282 10.04 -14.12 -8.36
N TYR A 283 10.17 -13.05 -9.15
CA TYR A 283 10.48 -13.11 -10.57
C TYR A 283 11.76 -12.33 -10.87
N ASP A 284 12.45 -12.71 -11.93
CA ASP A 284 13.50 -11.87 -12.51
C ASP A 284 12.88 -10.66 -13.28
N PRO A 285 13.71 -9.70 -13.76
CA PRO A 285 13.21 -8.56 -14.52
C PRO A 285 12.46 -8.89 -15.81
N ASP A 286 12.63 -10.09 -16.35
CA ASP A 286 11.98 -10.58 -17.56
C ASP A 286 10.69 -11.38 -17.28
N GLY A 287 10.29 -11.46 -15.98
CA GLY A 287 9.06 -12.11 -15.54
C GLY A 287 9.17 -13.63 -15.35
N LYS A 288 10.38 -14.19 -15.36
CA LYS A 288 10.61 -15.61 -15.07
C LYS A 288 10.67 -15.83 -13.57
N GLU A 289 9.95 -16.83 -13.09
CA GLU A 289 9.96 -17.20 -11.66
C GLU A 289 11.34 -17.67 -11.20
N LEU A 290 11.76 -17.15 -10.04
CA LEU A 290 13.02 -17.48 -9.38
C LEU A 290 12.82 -18.40 -8.18
N TRP A 291 11.84 -18.08 -7.33
CA TRP A 291 11.47 -18.84 -6.16
C TRP A 291 10.02 -18.57 -5.74
N ARG A 292 9.49 -19.47 -4.93
CA ARG A 292 8.18 -19.33 -4.29
C ARG A 292 8.22 -19.80 -2.84
N ILE A 293 7.26 -19.35 -2.05
CA ILE A 293 7.02 -19.85 -0.70
C ILE A 293 5.52 -19.86 -0.40
N GLY A 294 5.04 -20.99 0.15
CA GLY A 294 3.66 -21.16 0.58
C GLY A 294 3.34 -20.54 1.93
N GLY A 295 2.11 -20.73 2.39
CA GLY A 295 1.65 -20.27 3.70
C GLY A 295 0.97 -18.92 3.71
N MET A 296 0.66 -18.35 2.54
CA MET A 296 -0.14 -17.13 2.42
C MET A 296 -1.63 -17.44 2.58
N SER A 297 -2.42 -16.42 2.89
CA SER A 297 -3.88 -16.52 2.94
C SER A 297 -4.49 -16.56 1.52
N ALA A 298 -5.78 -16.87 1.43
CA ALA A 298 -6.53 -16.71 0.17
C ALA A 298 -6.78 -15.23 -0.20
N MET A 299 -6.54 -14.32 0.75
CA MET A 299 -6.80 -12.89 0.62
C MET A 299 -5.63 -12.08 1.23
N PRO A 300 -4.41 -12.13 0.64
CA PRO A 300 -3.28 -11.36 1.15
C PRO A 300 -3.38 -9.88 0.73
N ILE A 301 -3.13 -8.97 1.67
CA ILE A 301 -3.14 -7.53 1.44
C ILE A 301 -1.76 -6.91 1.71
N PRO A 302 -1.04 -7.26 2.80
CA PRO A 302 0.27 -6.69 3.08
C PRO A 302 1.25 -6.87 1.94
N SER A 303 2.13 -5.89 1.74
CA SER A 303 3.09 -5.86 0.65
C SER A 303 4.49 -6.28 1.12
N PRO A 304 5.30 -6.93 0.27
CA PRO A 304 6.70 -7.24 0.61
C PRO A 304 7.54 -5.97 0.68
N PHE A 305 8.61 -6.01 1.46
CA PHE A 305 9.63 -4.97 1.52
C PHE A 305 10.95 -5.56 2.04
N ALA A 306 12.06 -4.80 1.94
CA ALA A 306 13.35 -5.24 2.45
C ALA A 306 13.89 -4.30 3.53
N TYR A 307 14.63 -4.88 4.47
CA TYR A 307 15.32 -4.15 5.52
C TYR A 307 16.55 -4.94 5.97
N ASP A 308 17.68 -4.27 6.18
CA ASP A 308 18.95 -4.84 6.67
C ASP A 308 19.36 -6.13 5.91
N GLY A 309 19.23 -6.12 4.58
CA GLY A 309 19.63 -7.23 3.70
C GLY A 309 18.63 -8.38 3.60
N LEU A 310 17.57 -8.41 4.38
CA LEU A 310 16.51 -9.41 4.32
C LEU A 310 15.25 -8.87 3.65
N LEU A 311 14.52 -9.75 2.98
CA LEU A 311 13.18 -9.50 2.46
C LEU A 311 12.14 -10.00 3.46
N TYR A 312 11.13 -9.20 3.75
CA TYR A 312 10.04 -9.53 4.66
C TYR A 312 8.74 -9.78 3.91
N LEU A 313 8.04 -10.83 4.30
CA LEU A 313 6.79 -11.28 3.73
C LEU A 313 5.76 -11.44 4.84
N ASN A 314 4.54 -10.97 4.59
CA ASN A 314 3.39 -11.15 5.47
C ASN A 314 2.27 -11.87 4.72
N GLY A 315 1.98 -13.07 5.13
CA GLY A 315 1.05 -13.96 4.46
C GLY A 315 -0.43 -13.63 4.66
N GLY A 316 -0.77 -12.56 5.37
CA GLY A 316 -2.16 -12.22 5.69
C GLY A 316 -2.64 -12.82 7.01
N THR A 317 -3.90 -12.62 7.34
CA THR A 317 -4.50 -12.98 8.64
C THR A 317 -4.17 -14.39 9.10
N GLY A 318 -3.50 -14.48 10.25
CA GLY A 318 -3.18 -15.76 10.90
C GLY A 318 -2.24 -16.66 10.10
N LYS A 319 -1.53 -16.08 9.12
CA LYS A 319 -0.54 -16.75 8.28
C LYS A 319 0.88 -16.35 8.70
N VAL A 320 1.85 -16.74 7.91
CA VAL A 320 3.26 -16.56 8.24
C VAL A 320 3.69 -15.07 8.13
N VAL A 321 4.64 -14.68 8.97
CA VAL A 321 5.57 -13.59 8.69
C VAL A 321 6.95 -14.21 8.55
N ALA A 322 7.64 -13.96 7.45
CA ALA A 322 8.90 -14.60 7.13
C ALA A 322 9.96 -13.60 6.66
N ALA A 323 11.22 -13.90 6.94
CA ALA A 323 12.37 -13.16 6.43
C ALA A 323 13.19 -14.07 5.48
N ILE A 324 13.45 -13.58 4.27
CA ILE A 324 14.11 -14.32 3.18
C ILE A 324 15.48 -13.72 2.90
N LYS A 325 16.49 -14.57 2.75
CA LYS A 325 17.86 -14.18 2.41
C LYS A 325 18.01 -13.96 0.90
N PRO A 326 18.94 -13.11 0.46
CA PRO A 326 19.30 -12.95 -0.95
C PRO A 326 19.78 -14.27 -1.58
N GLY A 327 19.50 -14.43 -2.90
CA GLY A 327 19.94 -15.59 -3.67
C GLY A 327 19.03 -16.79 -3.59
N ALA A 328 17.86 -16.69 -2.98
CA ALA A 328 16.87 -17.75 -2.89
C ALA A 328 16.47 -18.30 -4.28
N SER A 329 16.20 -19.60 -4.38
CA SER A 329 15.79 -20.27 -5.62
C SER A 329 14.89 -21.48 -5.33
N GLY A 330 13.97 -21.80 -6.24
CA GLY A 330 13.07 -22.94 -6.14
C GLY A 330 11.96 -22.75 -5.12
N ASP A 331 11.43 -23.84 -4.58
CA ASP A 331 10.36 -23.80 -3.57
C ASP A 331 10.94 -23.75 -2.16
N LEU A 332 10.65 -22.66 -1.45
CA LEU A 332 11.10 -22.42 -0.08
C LEU A 332 10.07 -22.88 0.97
N THR A 333 8.94 -23.41 0.54
CA THR A 333 7.86 -23.86 1.44
C THR A 333 8.38 -24.91 2.41
N THR A 334 8.21 -24.64 3.69
CA THR A 334 8.64 -25.56 4.74
C THR A 334 7.41 -26.25 5.31
N PRO A 335 7.30 -27.59 5.21
CA PRO A 335 6.24 -28.34 5.88
C PRO A 335 6.26 -28.14 7.40
N ASP A 336 5.10 -28.26 8.04
CA ASP A 336 4.97 -28.14 9.49
C ASP A 336 5.93 -29.08 10.23
N GLY A 337 6.71 -28.52 11.16
CA GLY A 337 7.67 -29.24 11.97
C GLY A 337 8.99 -29.61 11.26
N ALA A 338 9.14 -29.29 9.96
CA ALA A 338 10.39 -29.48 9.25
C ALA A 338 11.43 -28.38 9.53
N LYS A 339 12.71 -28.68 9.24
CA LYS A 339 13.77 -27.67 9.26
C LYS A 339 13.48 -26.61 8.19
N LEU A 340 13.64 -25.33 8.54
CA LEU A 340 13.50 -24.22 7.59
C LEU A 340 14.47 -24.40 6.41
N ASN A 341 14.02 -23.99 5.23
CA ASN A 341 14.86 -23.86 4.05
C ASN A 341 16.04 -22.92 4.35
N ASP A 342 17.21 -23.19 3.82
CA ASP A 342 18.43 -22.42 4.13
C ASP A 342 18.35 -20.92 3.72
N PHE A 343 17.45 -20.57 2.79
CA PHE A 343 17.16 -19.20 2.41
C PHE A 343 16.11 -18.51 3.28
N VAL A 344 15.42 -19.23 4.16
CA VAL A 344 14.51 -18.64 5.15
C VAL A 344 15.32 -18.33 6.41
N ALA A 345 15.53 -17.03 6.69
CA ALA A 345 16.26 -16.61 7.88
C ALA A 345 15.48 -16.95 9.16
N TRP A 346 14.19 -16.64 9.15
CA TRP A 346 13.23 -17.01 10.19
C TRP A 346 11.80 -16.98 9.65
N LEU A 347 10.92 -17.65 10.37
CA LEU A 347 9.49 -17.71 10.05
C LEU A 347 8.70 -17.75 11.36
N GLN A 348 7.72 -16.83 11.46
CA GLN A 348 6.75 -16.80 12.56
C GLN A 348 5.39 -17.28 12.01
N PRO A 349 4.94 -18.47 12.38
CA PRO A 349 3.63 -18.97 11.99
C PRO A 349 2.53 -18.16 12.70
N LYS A 350 1.43 -17.84 12.03
CA LYS A 350 0.27 -17.13 12.59
C LYS A 350 0.54 -15.70 13.07
N ALA A 351 1.64 -15.08 12.65
CA ALA A 351 1.99 -13.69 12.96
C ALA A 351 1.41 -12.68 11.97
N GLY A 352 0.97 -13.13 10.81
CA GLY A 352 0.48 -12.30 9.72
C GLY A 352 -0.80 -11.52 10.07
N THR A 353 -0.91 -10.34 9.47
CA THR A 353 -2.01 -9.38 9.68
C THR A 353 -2.95 -9.32 8.47
N TYR A 354 -4.12 -8.70 8.65
CA TYR A 354 -5.12 -8.55 7.60
C TYR A 354 -4.80 -7.39 6.66
N LEU A 355 -4.65 -6.16 7.17
CA LEU A 355 -4.59 -4.94 6.36
C LEU A 355 -3.23 -4.23 6.37
N PRO A 356 -2.69 -3.77 7.52
CA PRO A 356 -1.45 -3.01 7.51
C PRO A 356 -0.27 -3.87 7.07
N THR A 357 0.58 -3.33 6.19
CA THR A 357 1.91 -3.88 5.98
C THR A 357 2.79 -3.52 7.18
N GLU A 358 3.59 -4.44 7.65
CA GLU A 358 4.51 -4.23 8.76
C GLU A 358 5.56 -3.15 8.47
N LEU A 359 6.17 -2.65 9.52
CA LEU A 359 7.26 -1.68 9.48
C LEU A 359 8.54 -2.30 10.03
N ALA A 360 9.66 -2.13 9.33
CA ALA A 360 10.98 -2.37 9.90
C ALA A 360 11.60 -1.06 10.36
N TYR A 361 11.95 -0.98 11.65
CA TYR A 361 12.54 0.23 12.19
C TYR A 361 13.38 -0.10 13.43
N GLU A 362 14.59 0.48 13.53
CA GLU A 362 15.51 0.30 14.66
C GLU A 362 15.66 -1.16 15.12
N GLY A 363 15.97 -2.05 14.16
CA GLY A 363 16.21 -3.47 14.41
C GLY A 363 14.95 -4.28 14.75
N GLY A 364 13.77 -3.71 14.71
CA GLY A 364 12.49 -4.37 14.96
C GLY A 364 11.62 -4.48 13.71
N ILE A 365 10.84 -5.54 13.62
CA ILE A 365 9.71 -5.69 12.71
C ILE A 365 8.42 -5.50 13.52
N TYR A 366 7.69 -4.47 13.20
CA TYR A 366 6.47 -4.07 13.90
C TYR A 366 5.24 -4.49 13.10
N VAL A 367 4.55 -5.48 13.61
CA VAL A 367 3.38 -6.11 12.99
C VAL A 367 2.12 -5.59 13.68
N LEU A 368 1.38 -4.72 12.99
CA LEU A 368 0.14 -4.13 13.49
C LEU A 368 -1.07 -4.88 12.91
N THR A 369 -1.93 -5.42 13.77
CA THR A 369 -3.20 -5.98 13.31
C THR A 369 -4.22 -4.88 13.05
N HIS A 370 -5.20 -5.14 12.18
CA HIS A 370 -6.32 -4.22 11.96
C HIS A 370 -7.10 -3.90 13.24
N THR A 371 -7.08 -4.77 14.24
CA THR A 371 -7.74 -4.57 15.53
C THR A 371 -6.87 -3.89 16.59
N GLY A 372 -5.72 -3.33 16.20
CA GLY A 372 -4.87 -2.54 17.11
C GLY A 372 -3.97 -3.37 18.05
N ILE A 373 -3.57 -4.56 17.67
CA ILE A 373 -2.51 -5.30 18.37
C ILE A 373 -1.19 -5.05 17.65
N LEU A 374 -0.23 -4.47 18.34
CA LEU A 374 1.14 -4.28 17.85
C LEU A 374 2.05 -5.35 18.46
N THR A 375 2.72 -6.11 17.59
CA THR A 375 3.73 -7.10 17.97
C THR A 375 5.06 -6.69 17.38
N ARG A 376 6.13 -6.69 18.17
CA ARG A 376 7.49 -6.47 17.69
C ARG A 376 8.26 -7.78 17.69
N TYR A 377 8.94 -8.03 16.59
CA TYR A 377 9.92 -9.10 16.43
C TYR A 377 11.31 -8.49 16.20
N ASP A 378 12.36 -9.15 16.68
CA ASP A 378 13.73 -8.83 16.29
C ASP A 378 13.90 -9.10 14.78
N ALA A 379 14.40 -8.13 14.03
CA ALA A 379 14.48 -8.22 12.57
C ALA A 379 15.40 -9.36 12.08
N LYS A 380 16.46 -9.69 12.83
CA LYS A 380 17.48 -10.68 12.42
C LYS A 380 17.06 -12.12 12.66
N ASN A 381 16.34 -12.38 13.76
CA ASN A 381 16.05 -13.74 14.22
C ASN A 381 14.57 -14.05 14.43
N GLY A 382 13.69 -13.05 14.29
CA GLY A 382 12.25 -13.20 14.44
C GLY A 382 11.76 -13.43 15.88
N VAL A 383 12.60 -13.24 16.89
CA VAL A 383 12.20 -13.40 18.30
C VAL A 383 11.23 -12.29 18.68
N GLN A 384 10.06 -12.66 19.20
CA GLN A 384 9.07 -11.71 19.69
C GLN A 384 9.58 -11.05 20.98
N THR A 385 9.63 -9.72 21.03
CA THR A 385 10.04 -8.95 22.21
C THR A 385 8.86 -8.44 23.01
N TYR A 386 7.80 -7.99 22.34
CA TYR A 386 6.53 -7.65 22.99
C TYR A 386 5.32 -7.87 22.09
N LYS A 387 4.15 -7.88 22.72
CA LYS A 387 2.83 -7.84 22.08
C LYS A 387 1.91 -7.01 22.96
N ALA A 388 1.35 -5.93 22.43
CA ALA A 388 0.53 -4.99 23.18
C ALA A 388 -0.65 -4.48 22.35
N ARG A 389 -1.72 -4.04 23.02
CA ARG A 389 -2.84 -3.36 22.40
C ARG A 389 -2.55 -1.85 22.34
N ILE A 390 -2.78 -1.24 21.18
CA ILE A 390 -2.71 0.21 21.00
C ILE A 390 -4.12 0.78 21.19
N GLY A 391 -4.25 1.75 22.11
CA GLY A 391 -5.51 2.46 22.32
C GLY A 391 -6.66 1.61 22.87
N THR A 392 -7.85 2.18 22.88
CA THR A 392 -9.07 1.60 23.46
C THR A 392 -10.00 0.94 22.45
N GLY A 393 -9.68 0.98 21.18
CA GLY A 393 -10.49 0.47 20.07
C GLY A 393 -10.13 1.18 18.77
N GLY A 394 -10.87 0.89 17.73
CA GLY A 394 -10.64 1.38 16.36
C GLY A 394 -9.91 0.37 15.51
N ASP A 395 -10.17 0.44 14.21
CA ASP A 395 -9.52 -0.38 13.21
C ASP A 395 -8.33 0.37 12.58
N PHE A 396 -7.38 -0.39 12.03
CA PHE A 396 -6.18 0.12 11.37
C PHE A 396 -6.09 -0.46 9.97
N THR A 397 -6.07 0.42 8.97
CA THR A 397 -5.85 0.06 7.56
C THR A 397 -4.54 0.61 7.04
N ALA A 398 -4.20 1.86 7.37
CA ALA A 398 -2.92 2.47 7.01
C ALA A 398 -1.74 1.67 7.57
N SER A 399 -0.68 1.52 6.79
CA SER A 399 0.57 0.93 7.27
C SER A 399 1.28 1.87 8.23
N PRO A 400 1.91 1.37 9.32
CA PRO A 400 2.70 2.19 10.22
C PRO A 400 3.93 2.77 9.52
N TRP A 401 4.45 3.88 10.06
CA TRP A 401 5.69 4.53 9.61
C TRP A 401 6.56 4.92 10.81
N GLY A 402 7.83 5.28 10.56
CA GLY A 402 8.78 5.57 11.65
C GLY A 402 9.76 6.69 11.37
N TYR A 403 10.00 7.53 12.39
CA TYR A 403 11.07 8.54 12.44
C TYR A 403 11.32 8.99 13.88
N ASN A 404 12.48 9.61 14.13
CA ASN A 404 12.88 10.19 15.42
C ASN A 404 12.78 9.23 16.63
N GLY A 405 12.98 7.92 16.40
CA GLY A 405 12.89 6.91 17.46
C GLY A 405 11.45 6.53 17.81
N ASP A 406 10.46 6.92 16.98
CA ASP A 406 9.06 6.64 17.18
C ASP A 406 8.44 5.91 16.00
N ILE A 407 7.36 5.16 16.31
CA ILE A 407 6.49 4.49 15.38
C ILE A 407 5.12 5.14 15.45
N PHE A 408 4.53 5.37 14.31
CA PHE A 408 3.24 6.03 14.16
C PHE A 408 2.24 5.04 13.56
N CYS A 409 1.10 4.88 14.21
CA CYS A 409 0.04 3.96 13.83
C CYS A 409 -1.28 4.75 13.69
N LEU A 410 -1.74 4.96 12.45
CA LEU A 410 -2.96 5.71 12.13
C LEU A 410 -4.18 4.80 12.17
N SER A 411 -5.15 5.13 13.03
CA SER A 411 -6.45 4.46 13.04
C SER A 411 -7.38 5.02 11.95
N GLU A 412 -8.42 4.27 11.63
CA GLU A 412 -9.40 4.65 10.61
C GLU A 412 -10.21 5.89 11.00
N GLU A 413 -10.31 6.21 12.30
CA GLU A 413 -10.97 7.41 12.81
C GLU A 413 -10.09 8.67 12.74
N GLY A 414 -8.83 8.54 12.26
CA GLY A 414 -7.90 9.67 12.12
C GLY A 414 -6.98 9.90 13.30
N MET A 415 -7.01 9.01 14.30
CA MET A 415 -6.11 9.07 15.45
C MET A 415 -4.80 8.39 15.15
N THR A 416 -3.68 9.06 15.32
CA THR A 416 -2.33 8.51 15.16
C THR A 416 -1.69 8.27 16.51
N TYR A 417 -1.49 7.02 16.87
CA TYR A 417 -0.78 6.61 18.09
C TYR A 417 0.72 6.66 17.87
N VAL A 418 1.46 7.28 18.78
CA VAL A 418 2.92 7.44 18.75
C VAL A 418 3.54 6.54 19.80
N ILE A 419 4.32 5.56 19.35
CA ILE A 419 4.90 4.50 20.19
C ILE A 419 6.44 4.58 20.08
N ALA A 420 7.13 4.54 21.20
CA ALA A 420 8.58 4.48 21.19
C ALA A 420 9.08 3.23 20.44
N ALA A 421 10.02 3.42 19.50
CA ALA A 421 10.72 2.29 18.92
C ALA A 421 11.60 1.61 19.98
N GLY A 422 11.71 0.27 19.95
CA GLY A 422 12.54 -0.45 20.91
C GLY A 422 11.91 -1.76 21.39
N GLU A 423 12.61 -2.44 22.32
CA GLU A 423 12.23 -3.80 22.77
C GLU A 423 11.10 -3.83 23.81
N LYS A 424 10.68 -2.67 24.29
CA LYS A 424 9.56 -2.53 25.24
C LYS A 424 8.49 -1.64 24.64
N PHE A 425 7.24 -2.02 24.87
CA PHE A 425 6.11 -1.20 24.46
C PHE A 425 5.98 0.03 25.34
N GLU A 426 5.96 1.22 24.72
CA GLU A 426 5.73 2.51 25.37
C GLU A 426 4.89 3.39 24.46
N LEU A 427 3.61 3.61 24.82
CA LEU A 427 2.75 4.58 24.16
C LEU A 427 3.09 5.99 24.69
N ARG A 428 3.61 6.87 23.84
CA ARG A 428 4.00 8.24 24.22
C ARG A 428 2.82 9.20 24.26
N HIS A 429 2.09 9.27 23.19
CA HIS A 429 0.91 10.12 23.03
C HIS A 429 0.12 9.71 21.77
N PHE A 430 -0.89 10.46 21.42
CA PHE A 430 -1.59 10.37 20.15
C PHE A 430 -1.82 11.75 19.54
N ASN A 431 -1.97 11.78 18.23
CA ASN A 431 -2.36 12.94 17.42
C ASN A 431 -3.72 12.65 16.81
N ASP A 432 -4.58 13.67 16.67
CA ASP A 432 -5.95 13.47 16.22
C ASP A 432 -6.33 14.50 15.14
N LEU A 433 -6.78 14.01 14.00
CA LEU A 433 -7.39 14.81 12.94
C LEU A 433 -8.91 14.75 12.97
N ASP A 434 -9.50 13.82 13.77
CA ASP A 434 -10.96 13.63 13.89
C ASP A 434 -11.64 13.59 12.51
N GLU A 435 -11.06 12.82 11.60
CA GLU A 435 -11.54 12.62 10.24
C GLU A 435 -11.04 11.26 9.73
N MET A 436 -11.92 10.47 9.15
CA MET A 436 -11.61 9.13 8.65
C MET A 436 -10.39 9.13 7.72
N ALA A 437 -9.44 8.22 7.97
CA ALA A 437 -8.18 8.14 7.23
C ALA A 437 -7.70 6.69 7.08
N LEU A 438 -7.61 6.20 5.84
CA LEU A 438 -7.18 4.83 5.53
C LEU A 438 -5.90 4.79 4.69
N ALA A 439 -5.53 5.91 4.06
CA ALA A 439 -4.35 5.99 3.23
C ALA A 439 -3.06 6.03 4.06
N THR A 440 -2.04 5.27 3.66
CA THR A 440 -0.70 5.37 4.24
C THR A 440 -0.08 6.73 3.88
N PRO A 441 0.42 7.51 4.85
CA PRO A 441 1.00 8.83 4.59
C PRO A 441 2.29 8.79 3.77
N ALA A 442 2.67 9.95 3.20
CA ALA A 442 3.98 10.20 2.60
C ALA A 442 4.86 11.04 3.51
N LEU A 443 6.15 10.70 3.60
CA LEU A 443 7.16 11.39 4.36
C LEU A 443 8.11 12.11 3.40
N VAL A 444 8.05 13.43 3.31
CA VAL A 444 8.77 14.20 2.29
C VAL A 444 9.55 15.34 2.93
N GLY A 445 10.85 15.20 3.04
CA GLY A 445 11.69 16.17 3.73
C GLY A 445 11.25 16.33 5.18
N ASP A 446 10.79 17.52 5.55
CA ASP A 446 10.26 17.86 6.87
C ASP A 446 8.72 17.87 6.96
N ARG A 447 8.03 17.27 5.99
CA ARG A 447 6.57 17.22 5.87
C ARG A 447 6.03 15.79 5.94
N LEU A 448 4.90 15.65 6.62
CA LEU A 448 4.03 14.48 6.57
C LEU A 448 2.79 14.86 5.74
N LEU A 449 2.58 14.18 4.62
CA LEU A 449 1.36 14.32 3.84
C LEU A 449 0.38 13.22 4.24
N LEU A 450 -0.72 13.59 4.89
CA LEU A 450 -1.73 12.68 5.40
C LEU A 450 -3.06 12.93 4.68
N ARG A 451 -3.57 11.89 4.01
CA ARG A 451 -4.85 11.93 3.32
C ARG A 451 -5.96 11.39 4.22
N THR A 452 -6.99 12.17 4.40
CA THR A 452 -8.25 11.80 5.02
C THR A 452 -9.33 11.55 3.97
N GLU A 453 -10.54 11.27 4.41
CA GLU A 453 -11.69 11.07 3.52
C GLU A 453 -11.93 12.28 2.59
N ASN A 454 -11.83 13.50 3.12
CA ASN A 454 -12.17 14.71 2.37
C ASN A 454 -10.97 15.59 2.05
N ARG A 455 -9.80 15.35 2.65
CA ARG A 455 -8.69 16.32 2.63
C ARG A 455 -7.32 15.66 2.45
N LEU A 456 -6.39 16.47 1.98
CA LEU A 456 -4.96 16.24 2.09
C LEU A 456 -4.37 17.30 3.03
N TYR A 457 -3.69 16.84 4.08
CA TYR A 457 -2.97 17.67 5.05
C TYR A 457 -1.48 17.66 4.76
N SER A 458 -0.84 18.81 4.76
CA SER A 458 0.61 18.94 4.95
C SER A 458 0.86 19.29 6.41
N ILE A 459 1.51 18.40 7.11
CA ILE A 459 1.83 18.53 8.53
C ILE A 459 3.31 18.80 8.64
N ARG A 460 3.70 19.94 9.19
CA ARG A 460 5.07 20.42 9.29
C ARG A 460 5.29 21.16 10.60
N LYS A 461 6.43 20.93 11.23
CA LYS A 461 6.79 21.66 12.44
C LYS A 461 6.88 23.16 12.15
N LYS A 462 6.07 23.95 12.83
CA LYS A 462 6.18 25.42 12.76
C LYS A 462 7.48 25.86 13.41
N SER A 463 8.26 26.65 12.68
CA SER A 463 9.53 27.25 13.17
C SER A 463 9.27 28.34 14.22
#